data_90310e23fc429336ec0f887734c48b71
#
_entry.id   90310e23fc429336ec0f887734c48b71
#
_cell.length_a   1.000
_cell.length_b   1.000
_cell.length_c   1.000
_cell.angle_alpha   90.00
_cell.angle_beta   90.00
_cell.angle_gamma   90.00
#
_symmetry.space_group_name_H-M   'P 1'
#
loop_
_entity.id
_entity.type
_entity.pdbx_description
1 polymer ?
#
loop_
_entity_poly.entity_id
_entity_poly.type
_entity_poly.pdbx_seq_one_letter_code
_entity_poly.pdbx_strand_id
1 'polypeptide(L)'
;MTSPRLDVAIFSYNRGAYLKNCVDSLQRNMPGIGWTVYDDGSDEPDTVAYLQSLGERVLHMKSVGEDRHGGYYNNMQAALDGSQADYLLMLQDDLQVVRPFAQEDLSRIDQVFDQSPTTVFISPLFLKGSKRAYFQQRYQPDAGLRCYRWSADPEETGKVPQKYADIAVLHVARLRQSGWQFAGSEEGNGALADRLFGDMVQAAEPWVFYVPEEPAYRGRVLTFGAKLAVKMSGNTVKSFKDMTAQASLAFAQRDLSV
;
A
#
# COMPACT_ATOMS: atom_id res chain seq x y z
N MET A 1 1.44 -1.10 29.17
CA MET A 1 0.77 -1.66 27.97
C MET A 1 1.86 -1.87 26.94
N THR A 2 1.95 -3.05 26.35
CA THR A 2 2.88 -3.27 25.21
C THR A 2 2.37 -2.50 24.01
N SER A 3 3.26 -1.79 23.32
CA SER A 3 2.92 -1.08 22.07
C SER A 3 2.35 -2.07 21.05
N PRO A 4 1.39 -1.64 20.21
CA PRO A 4 0.91 -2.49 19.12
C PRO A 4 2.07 -2.81 18.16
N ARG A 5 2.06 -4.03 17.61
CA ARG A 5 3.10 -4.44 16.65
C ARG A 5 2.88 -3.87 15.28
N LEU A 6 1.62 -3.75 14.87
CA LEU A 6 1.21 -3.25 13.54
C LEU A 6 -0.02 -2.35 13.69
N ASP A 7 0.03 -1.18 13.07
CA ASP A 7 -1.10 -0.28 12.87
C ASP A 7 -1.35 -0.07 11.36
N VAL A 8 -2.54 0.42 11.01
CA VAL A 8 -2.90 0.72 9.63
C VAL A 8 -3.33 2.17 9.48
N ALA A 9 -2.73 2.88 8.53
CA ALA A 9 -3.16 4.21 8.10
C ALA A 9 -3.85 4.09 6.73
N ILE A 10 -5.07 4.61 6.62
CA ILE A 10 -5.85 4.65 5.39
C ILE A 10 -5.98 6.09 4.94
N PHE A 11 -5.56 6.39 3.70
CA PHE A 11 -5.61 7.74 3.15
C PHE A 11 -6.81 7.89 2.22
N SER A 12 -7.63 8.91 2.42
CA SER A 12 -8.88 9.11 1.69
C SER A 12 -9.09 10.54 1.23
N TYR A 13 -9.72 10.67 0.05
CA TYR A 13 -10.25 11.92 -0.47
C TYR A 13 -11.39 11.68 -1.46
N ASN A 14 -12.62 12.10 -1.09
CA ASN A 14 -13.81 12.08 -1.97
C ASN A 14 -14.08 10.73 -2.65
N ARG A 15 -13.99 9.62 -1.90
CA ARG A 15 -14.19 8.24 -2.40
C ARG A 15 -14.88 7.35 -1.37
N GLY A 16 -16.01 7.82 -0.80
CA GLY A 16 -16.68 7.16 0.32
C GLY A 16 -16.99 5.68 0.11
N ALA A 17 -17.45 5.29 -1.09
CA ALA A 17 -17.74 3.88 -1.39
C ALA A 17 -16.48 3.01 -1.40
N TYR A 18 -15.37 3.51 -1.93
CA TYR A 18 -14.07 2.81 -1.93
C TYR A 18 -13.52 2.72 -0.51
N LEU A 19 -13.53 3.85 0.22
CA LEU A 19 -13.11 3.88 1.61
C LEU A 19 -13.89 2.86 2.45
N LYS A 20 -15.22 2.79 2.26
CA LYS A 20 -16.06 1.81 2.96
C LYS A 20 -15.62 0.39 2.66
N ASN A 21 -15.39 0.04 1.40
CA ASN A 21 -14.90 -1.28 1.03
C ASN A 21 -13.52 -1.58 1.63
N CYS A 22 -12.60 -0.60 1.60
CA CYS A 22 -11.28 -0.74 2.21
C CYS A 22 -11.41 -1.05 3.71
N VAL A 23 -12.17 -0.26 4.45
CA VAL A 23 -12.39 -0.44 5.90
C VAL A 23 -13.10 -1.76 6.20
N ASP A 24 -14.18 -2.10 5.48
CA ASP A 24 -14.93 -3.35 5.70
C ASP A 24 -14.02 -4.58 5.46
N SER A 25 -13.20 -4.53 4.41
CA SER A 25 -12.25 -5.61 4.10
C SER A 25 -11.13 -5.74 5.13
N LEU A 26 -10.63 -4.60 5.63
CA LEU A 26 -9.64 -4.56 6.70
C LEU A 26 -10.20 -5.17 7.98
N GLN A 27 -11.36 -4.71 8.44
CA GLN A 27 -11.99 -5.21 9.67
C GLN A 27 -12.25 -6.70 9.62
N ARG A 28 -12.64 -7.23 8.45
CA ARG A 28 -12.87 -8.66 8.25
C ARG A 28 -11.59 -9.47 8.28
N ASN A 29 -10.57 -9.01 7.58
CA ASN A 29 -9.37 -9.80 7.30
C ASN A 29 -8.19 -9.50 8.25
N MET A 30 -8.26 -8.41 9.01
CA MET A 30 -7.25 -8.00 10.00
C MET A 30 -7.91 -7.65 11.34
N PRO A 31 -8.74 -8.56 11.92
CA PRO A 31 -9.45 -8.27 13.15
C PRO A 31 -8.46 -8.01 14.30
N GLY A 32 -8.74 -6.97 15.09
CA GLY A 32 -7.91 -6.60 16.24
C GLY A 32 -6.69 -5.75 15.92
N ILE A 33 -6.37 -5.50 14.64
CA ILE A 33 -5.34 -4.53 14.25
C ILE A 33 -5.92 -3.11 14.35
N GLY A 34 -5.14 -2.20 14.96
CA GLY A 34 -5.48 -0.78 15.03
C GLY A 34 -5.47 -0.13 13.63
N TRP A 35 -6.39 0.79 13.39
CA TRP A 35 -6.41 1.54 12.13
C TRP A 35 -6.97 2.95 12.31
N THR A 36 -6.54 3.85 11.45
CA THR A 36 -6.96 5.25 11.41
C THR A 36 -7.11 5.72 9.96
N VAL A 37 -8.15 6.46 9.67
CA VAL A 37 -8.36 7.13 8.38
C VAL A 37 -7.80 8.54 8.47
N TYR A 38 -6.97 8.90 7.51
CA TYR A 38 -6.44 10.24 7.28
C TYR A 38 -7.16 10.84 6.08
N ASP A 39 -8.12 11.73 6.37
CA ASP A 39 -8.94 12.37 5.34
C ASP A 39 -8.35 13.69 4.89
N ASP A 40 -8.16 13.87 3.60
CA ASP A 40 -7.57 15.07 2.98
C ASP A 40 -8.60 16.18 2.71
N GLY A 41 -9.58 16.33 3.62
CA GLY A 41 -10.60 17.38 3.51
C GLY A 41 -11.70 17.03 2.48
N SER A 42 -12.22 15.82 2.52
CA SER A 42 -13.36 15.41 1.69
C SER A 42 -14.56 16.33 1.87
N ASP A 43 -15.21 16.68 0.76
CA ASP A 43 -16.41 17.51 0.69
C ASP A 43 -17.58 16.83 -0.06
N GLU A 44 -17.37 15.66 -0.63
CA GLU A 44 -18.44 14.87 -1.24
C GLU A 44 -19.38 14.35 -0.14
N PRO A 45 -20.71 14.58 -0.26
CA PRO A 45 -21.66 14.33 0.84
C PRO A 45 -21.65 12.88 1.36
N ASP A 46 -21.61 11.88 0.47
CA ASP A 46 -21.62 10.48 0.86
C ASP A 46 -20.32 10.08 1.56
N THR A 47 -19.18 10.61 1.11
CA THR A 47 -17.89 10.43 1.76
C THR A 47 -17.87 11.05 3.14
N VAL A 48 -18.34 12.30 3.27
CA VAL A 48 -18.42 12.99 4.56
C VAL A 48 -19.32 12.24 5.53
N ALA A 49 -20.51 11.79 5.08
CA ALA A 49 -21.42 11.01 5.91
C ALA A 49 -20.78 9.70 6.41
N TYR A 50 -20.03 9.01 5.54
CA TYR A 50 -19.34 7.80 5.95
C TYR A 50 -18.20 8.08 6.94
N LEU A 51 -17.37 9.10 6.69
CA LEU A 51 -16.30 9.52 7.61
C LEU A 51 -16.87 9.87 9.00
N GLN A 52 -17.99 10.60 9.06
CA GLN A 52 -18.67 10.90 10.34
C GLN A 52 -19.10 9.63 11.08
N SER A 53 -19.54 8.61 10.35
CA SER A 53 -19.92 7.32 10.95
C SER A 53 -18.76 6.55 11.58
N LEU A 54 -17.54 6.83 11.18
CA LEU A 54 -16.32 6.21 11.72
C LEU A 54 -15.82 6.86 13.02
N GLY A 55 -16.32 8.06 13.34
CA GLY A 55 -16.05 8.76 14.60
C GLY A 55 -14.56 9.04 14.84
N GLU A 56 -14.07 8.67 16.02
CA GLU A 56 -12.69 8.94 16.45
C GLU A 56 -11.60 8.25 15.61
N ARG A 57 -11.98 7.38 14.69
CA ARG A 57 -11.04 6.73 13.77
C ARG A 57 -10.66 7.58 12.59
N VAL A 58 -11.16 8.80 12.50
CA VAL A 58 -10.87 9.73 11.40
C VAL A 58 -10.08 10.91 11.91
N LEU A 59 -8.95 11.18 11.28
CA LEU A 59 -8.21 12.41 11.43
C LEU A 59 -8.42 13.26 10.16
N HIS A 60 -9.11 14.38 10.34
CA HIS A 60 -9.32 15.36 9.27
C HIS A 60 -8.07 16.25 9.17
N MET A 61 -7.35 16.08 8.09
CA MET A 61 -6.17 16.89 7.80
C MET A 61 -6.53 17.92 6.75
N LYS A 62 -6.40 19.19 7.06
CA LYS A 62 -6.49 20.23 6.03
C LYS A 62 -5.20 20.24 5.23
N SER A 63 -5.30 20.07 3.91
CA SER A 63 -4.17 20.37 3.03
C SER A 63 -3.75 21.83 3.21
N VAL A 64 -2.48 22.03 3.53
CA VAL A 64 -1.90 23.36 3.64
C VAL A 64 -1.28 23.68 2.29
N GLY A 65 -1.98 24.45 1.46
CA GLY A 65 -1.47 24.96 0.18
C GLY A 65 -2.30 24.60 -1.06
N GLU A 66 -1.97 25.24 -2.17
CA GLU A 66 -2.62 25.05 -3.48
C GLU A 66 -2.19 23.75 -4.21
N ASP A 67 -1.38 22.92 -3.57
CA ASP A 67 -0.79 21.75 -4.20
C ASP A 67 -1.83 20.61 -4.30
N ARG A 68 -2.16 20.20 -5.52
CA ARG A 68 -3.18 19.19 -5.83
C ARG A 68 -2.91 17.80 -5.22
N HIS A 69 -1.73 17.57 -4.66
CA HIS A 69 -1.31 16.34 -3.98
C HIS A 69 -0.78 16.61 -2.56
N GLY A 70 -0.85 17.85 -2.08
CA GLY A 70 -0.23 18.29 -0.84
C GLY A 70 -0.74 17.58 0.42
N GLY A 71 -2.00 17.15 0.42
CA GLY A 71 -2.59 16.46 1.56
C GLY A 71 -2.07 15.02 1.70
N TYR A 72 -1.93 14.26 0.62
CA TYR A 72 -1.60 12.85 0.69
C TYR A 72 -0.27 12.57 1.41
N TYR A 73 0.83 13.17 0.97
CA TYR A 73 2.15 12.93 1.59
C TYR A 73 2.29 13.56 2.96
N ASN A 74 1.61 14.69 3.22
CA ASN A 74 1.53 15.25 4.56
C ASN A 74 0.77 14.33 5.52
N ASN A 75 -0.29 13.69 5.04
CA ASN A 75 -1.04 12.68 5.80
C ASN A 75 -0.19 11.44 6.08
N MET A 76 0.60 10.99 5.10
CA MET A 76 1.56 9.89 5.30
C MET A 76 2.61 10.25 6.36
N GLN A 77 3.12 11.50 6.36
CA GLN A 77 4.05 11.98 7.38
C GLN A 77 3.40 12.01 8.75
N ALA A 78 2.18 12.55 8.85
CA ALA A 78 1.45 12.59 10.11
C ALA A 78 1.15 11.18 10.66
N ALA A 79 0.84 10.23 9.78
CA ALA A 79 0.65 8.82 10.16
C ALA A 79 1.95 8.20 10.69
N LEU A 80 3.06 8.44 10.00
CA LEU A 80 4.38 7.98 10.45
C LEU A 80 4.74 8.59 11.80
N ASP A 81 4.60 9.91 11.97
CA ASP A 81 4.98 10.63 13.19
C ASP A 81 4.08 10.26 14.39
N GLY A 82 2.80 9.98 14.14
CA GLY A 82 1.82 9.63 15.17
C GLY A 82 1.86 8.16 15.61
N SER A 83 2.34 7.24 14.77
CA SER A 83 2.30 5.80 15.06
C SER A 83 3.15 5.45 16.30
N GLN A 84 2.61 4.58 17.14
CA GLN A 84 3.31 3.99 18.29
C GLN A 84 3.63 2.51 18.05
N ALA A 85 3.32 1.98 16.87
CA ALA A 85 3.58 0.60 16.50
C ALA A 85 5.01 0.40 16.00
N ASP A 86 5.47 -0.86 15.99
CA ASP A 86 6.74 -1.22 15.36
C ASP A 86 6.65 -1.04 13.86
N TYR A 87 5.49 -1.39 13.29
CA TYR A 87 5.19 -1.36 11.86
C TYR A 87 3.92 -0.56 11.57
N LEU A 88 3.90 0.10 10.42
CA LEU A 88 2.76 0.85 9.92
C LEU A 88 2.44 0.40 8.49
N LEU A 89 1.24 -0.16 8.29
CA LEU A 89 0.72 -0.44 6.94
C LEU A 89 0.03 0.81 6.42
N MET A 90 0.51 1.34 5.30
CA MET A 90 -0.10 2.46 4.59
C MET A 90 -0.97 1.95 3.45
N LEU A 91 -2.24 2.36 3.42
CA LEU A 91 -3.24 2.00 2.42
C LEU A 91 -3.88 3.25 1.82
N GLN A 92 -4.25 3.17 0.55
CA GLN A 92 -5.16 4.11 -0.09
C GLN A 92 -6.60 3.60 -0.01
N ASP A 93 -7.57 4.47 -0.14
CA ASP A 93 -9.00 4.13 -0.06
C ASP A 93 -9.48 3.17 -1.17
N ASP A 94 -8.78 3.09 -2.31
CA ASP A 94 -9.08 2.19 -3.43
C ASP A 94 -8.41 0.81 -3.33
N LEU A 95 -8.00 0.44 -2.13
CA LEU A 95 -7.41 -0.87 -1.84
C LEU A 95 -8.39 -1.77 -1.07
N GLN A 96 -8.15 -3.06 -1.17
CA GLN A 96 -8.90 -4.09 -0.47
C GLN A 96 -7.94 -5.10 0.16
N VAL A 97 -8.17 -5.43 1.43
CA VAL A 97 -7.51 -6.59 2.07
C VAL A 97 -8.28 -7.85 1.68
N VAL A 98 -7.65 -8.76 0.95
CA VAL A 98 -8.36 -9.83 0.24
C VAL A 98 -8.24 -11.22 0.86
N ARG A 99 -7.45 -11.35 1.92
CA ARG A 99 -7.34 -12.60 2.69
C ARG A 99 -7.10 -12.32 4.17
N PRO A 100 -7.40 -13.27 5.05
CA PRO A 100 -7.02 -13.14 6.45
C PRO A 100 -5.52 -12.88 6.62
N PHE A 101 -5.19 -11.89 7.45
CA PHE A 101 -3.85 -11.62 7.91
C PHE A 101 -3.62 -12.42 9.20
N ALA A 102 -2.67 -13.32 9.16
CA ALA A 102 -2.39 -14.26 10.24
C ALA A 102 -1.14 -13.84 11.04
N GLN A 103 -0.91 -14.51 12.17
CA GLN A 103 0.31 -14.31 12.96
C GLN A 103 1.58 -14.65 12.16
N GLU A 104 1.48 -15.59 11.22
CA GLU A 104 2.57 -15.96 10.32
C GLU A 104 2.96 -14.82 9.38
N ASP A 105 2.01 -13.98 8.95
CA ASP A 105 2.30 -12.80 8.14
C ASP A 105 3.11 -11.78 8.93
N LEU A 106 2.74 -11.54 10.20
CA LEU A 106 3.50 -10.66 11.09
C LEU A 106 4.90 -11.23 11.35
N SER A 107 5.02 -12.53 11.59
CA SER A 107 6.32 -13.18 11.79
C SER A 107 7.23 -13.08 10.57
N ARG A 108 6.67 -13.10 9.35
CA ARG A 108 7.43 -12.87 8.12
C ARG A 108 7.89 -11.43 7.97
N ILE A 109 7.03 -10.46 8.33
CA ILE A 109 7.41 -9.06 8.39
C ILE A 109 8.60 -8.88 9.33
N ASP A 110 8.55 -9.46 10.52
CA ASP A 110 9.68 -9.48 11.48
C ASP A 110 10.94 -10.03 10.83
N GLN A 111 10.86 -11.23 10.26
CA GLN A 111 12.02 -11.90 9.65
C GLN A 111 12.64 -11.07 8.53
N VAL A 112 11.83 -10.47 7.67
CA VAL A 112 12.34 -9.60 6.58
C VAL A 112 13.09 -8.41 7.16
N PHE A 113 12.51 -7.71 8.11
CA PHE A 113 13.16 -6.55 8.70
C PHE A 113 14.40 -6.92 9.52
N ASP A 114 14.37 -8.00 10.27
CA ASP A 114 15.50 -8.46 11.08
C ASP A 114 16.70 -8.89 10.22
N GLN A 115 16.44 -9.60 9.12
CA GLN A 115 17.51 -10.08 8.22
C GLN A 115 17.95 -9.05 7.18
N SER A 116 17.20 -7.95 7.03
CA SER A 116 17.50 -6.86 6.09
C SER A 116 17.48 -5.51 6.80
N PRO A 117 18.56 -5.14 7.52
CA PRO A 117 18.59 -3.91 8.31
C PRO A 117 18.38 -2.62 7.51
N THR A 118 18.67 -2.64 6.21
CA THR A 118 18.52 -1.51 5.30
C THR A 118 17.18 -1.48 4.57
N THR A 119 16.34 -2.52 4.73
CA THR A 119 14.97 -2.55 4.21
C THR A 119 14.05 -1.82 5.17
N VAL A 120 13.19 -0.94 4.63
CA VAL A 120 12.19 -0.19 5.41
C VAL A 120 10.79 -0.29 4.85
N PHE A 121 10.63 -0.82 3.62
CA PHE A 121 9.35 -0.99 2.94
C PHE A 121 9.15 -2.45 2.53
N ILE A 122 7.99 -3.01 2.88
CA ILE A 122 7.51 -4.31 2.37
C ILE A 122 6.19 -4.05 1.65
N SER A 123 6.15 -4.22 0.33
CA SER A 123 4.92 -4.09 -0.44
C SER A 123 4.03 -5.32 -0.26
N PRO A 124 2.77 -5.17 0.20
CA PRO A 124 1.81 -6.26 0.34
C PRO A 124 0.95 -6.48 -0.91
N LEU A 125 1.23 -5.74 -1.99
CA LEU A 125 0.39 -5.69 -3.18
C LEU A 125 0.57 -6.91 -4.08
N PHE A 126 -0.51 -7.31 -4.73
CA PHE A 126 -0.44 -8.23 -5.86
C PHE A 126 0.24 -7.56 -7.06
N LEU A 127 1.18 -8.27 -7.67
CA LEU A 127 1.81 -7.80 -8.89
C LEU A 127 0.84 -7.86 -10.07
N LYS A 128 0.86 -6.83 -10.90
CA LYS A 128 -0.03 -6.73 -12.08
C LYS A 128 0.34 -7.80 -13.10
N GLY A 129 -0.56 -8.71 -13.42
CA GLY A 129 -0.34 -9.81 -14.36
C GLY A 129 0.08 -9.36 -15.77
N SER A 130 -0.40 -8.18 -16.22
CA SER A 130 0.03 -7.56 -17.50
C SER A 130 1.49 -7.12 -17.52
N LYS A 131 2.13 -7.03 -16.36
CA LYS A 131 3.55 -6.68 -16.22
C LYS A 131 4.40 -7.86 -15.73
N ARG A 132 3.90 -9.10 -15.83
CA ARG A 132 4.58 -10.29 -15.30
C ARG A 132 6.01 -10.40 -15.83
N ALA A 133 6.21 -10.35 -17.14
CA ALA A 133 7.55 -10.42 -17.75
C ALA A 133 8.48 -9.31 -17.23
N TYR A 134 7.96 -8.11 -17.03
CA TYR A 134 8.70 -7.01 -16.43
C TYR A 134 9.15 -7.33 -15.00
N PHE A 135 8.27 -7.91 -14.19
CA PHE A 135 8.60 -8.27 -12.81
C PHE A 135 9.55 -9.46 -12.72
N GLN A 136 9.36 -10.49 -13.56
CA GLN A 136 10.24 -11.68 -13.61
C GLN A 136 11.70 -11.32 -13.91
N GLN A 137 11.94 -10.29 -14.72
CA GLN A 137 13.28 -9.82 -15.03
C GLN A 137 13.94 -9.01 -13.90
N ARG A 138 13.15 -8.48 -12.97
CA ARG A 138 13.58 -7.48 -11.97
C ARG A 138 13.49 -7.93 -10.53
N TYR A 139 12.68 -8.93 -10.28
CA TYR A 139 12.55 -9.49 -8.96
C TYR A 139 13.16 -10.87 -8.88
N GLN A 140 13.94 -11.10 -7.84
CA GLN A 140 14.47 -12.42 -7.51
C GLN A 140 13.76 -12.96 -6.27
N PRO A 141 13.35 -14.25 -6.29
CA PRO A 141 12.73 -14.86 -5.13
C PRO A 141 13.78 -15.07 -4.02
N ASP A 142 13.41 -14.71 -2.82
CA ASP A 142 14.08 -15.11 -1.59
C ASP A 142 13.21 -16.16 -0.91
N ALA A 143 13.51 -17.43 -1.14
CA ALA A 143 12.71 -18.53 -0.62
C ALA A 143 12.78 -18.64 0.92
N GLY A 144 13.88 -18.22 1.53
CA GLY A 144 14.05 -18.23 2.98
C GLY A 144 13.13 -17.24 3.69
N LEU A 145 12.96 -16.07 3.10
CA LEU A 145 12.09 -15.00 3.63
C LEU A 145 10.71 -14.97 2.99
N ARG A 146 10.44 -15.83 2.00
CA ARG A 146 9.17 -15.86 1.25
C ARG A 146 8.80 -14.49 0.71
N CYS A 147 9.73 -13.87 0.03
CA CYS A 147 9.57 -12.55 -0.56
C CYS A 147 10.30 -12.45 -1.90
N TYR A 148 10.10 -11.33 -2.59
CA TYR A 148 10.86 -11.00 -3.79
C TYR A 148 11.66 -9.73 -3.53
N ARG A 149 12.93 -9.73 -3.93
CA ARG A 149 13.82 -8.58 -3.85
C ARG A 149 14.04 -7.98 -5.22
N TRP A 150 14.06 -6.69 -5.31
CA TRP A 150 14.42 -6.02 -6.55
C TRP A 150 15.91 -6.19 -6.83
N SER A 151 16.22 -6.74 -7.99
CA SER A 151 17.60 -7.09 -8.38
C SER A 151 18.03 -6.53 -9.73
N ALA A 152 17.18 -5.73 -10.37
CA ALA A 152 17.48 -5.21 -11.70
C ALA A 152 18.62 -4.19 -11.67
N ASP A 153 19.54 -4.31 -12.62
CA ASP A 153 20.56 -3.29 -12.86
C ASP A 153 19.89 -2.00 -13.37
N PRO A 154 20.12 -0.85 -12.73
CA PRO A 154 19.61 0.43 -13.18
C PRO A 154 20.06 0.79 -14.59
N GLU A 155 21.26 0.44 -14.99
CA GLU A 155 21.80 0.72 -16.32
C GLU A 155 21.07 -0.07 -17.41
N GLU A 156 20.72 -1.34 -17.15
CA GLU A 156 19.99 -2.18 -18.09
C GLU A 156 18.53 -1.74 -18.26
N THR A 157 17.94 -1.18 -17.22
CA THR A 157 16.51 -0.90 -17.21
C THR A 157 16.18 0.57 -17.49
N GLY A 158 17.18 1.46 -17.43
CA GLY A 158 16.99 2.92 -17.51
C GLY A 158 16.10 3.47 -16.38
N LYS A 159 15.85 2.69 -15.34
CA LYS A 159 15.04 3.05 -14.19
C LYS A 159 15.78 2.72 -12.92
N VAL A 160 15.72 3.62 -11.97
CA VAL A 160 16.26 3.41 -10.63
C VAL A 160 15.53 2.24 -9.97
N PRO A 161 16.24 1.33 -9.28
CA PRO A 161 15.62 0.28 -8.48
C PRO A 161 14.59 0.89 -7.54
N GLN A 162 13.41 0.31 -7.52
CA GLN A 162 12.36 0.85 -6.68
C GLN A 162 12.60 0.43 -5.23
N LYS A 163 13.03 1.36 -4.39
CA LYS A 163 13.23 1.16 -2.95
C LYS A 163 12.11 1.78 -2.12
N TYR A 164 11.08 2.28 -2.77
CA TYR A 164 9.92 2.96 -2.20
C TYR A 164 8.61 2.40 -2.74
N ALA A 165 7.61 2.34 -1.89
CA ALA A 165 6.22 2.11 -2.28
C ALA A 165 5.28 2.92 -1.40
N ASP A 166 4.31 3.62 -2.01
CA ASP A 166 3.24 4.34 -1.29
C ASP A 166 2.37 3.39 -0.45
N ILE A 167 2.22 2.15 -0.93
CA ILE A 167 1.46 1.10 -0.26
C ILE A 167 2.45 0.07 0.24
N ALA A 168 2.76 0.13 1.52
CA ALA A 168 3.75 -0.74 2.12
C ALA A 168 3.54 -0.88 3.63
N VAL A 169 4.08 -1.95 4.19
CA VAL A 169 4.39 -2.05 5.61
C VAL A 169 5.71 -1.35 5.84
N LEU A 170 5.72 -0.35 6.71
CA LEU A 170 6.89 0.45 7.06
C LEU A 170 7.49 -0.02 8.38
N HIS A 171 8.81 0.01 8.49
CA HIS A 171 9.47 -0.09 9.79
C HIS A 171 9.60 1.31 10.41
N VAL A 172 8.69 1.63 11.35
CA VAL A 172 8.50 2.99 11.89
C VAL A 172 9.79 3.56 12.49
N ALA A 173 10.43 2.84 13.38
CA ALA A 173 11.63 3.33 14.04
C ALA A 173 12.78 3.60 13.06
N ARG A 174 13.01 2.72 12.07
CA ARG A 174 14.07 2.92 11.06
C ARG A 174 13.82 4.12 10.19
N LEU A 175 12.57 4.33 9.74
CA LEU A 175 12.21 5.50 8.96
C LEU A 175 12.46 6.80 9.74
N ARG A 176 11.99 6.87 10.98
CA ARG A 176 12.21 8.03 11.83
C ARG A 176 13.71 8.29 12.10
N GLN A 177 14.49 7.25 12.40
CA GLN A 177 15.93 7.36 12.65
C GLN A 177 16.71 7.80 11.41
N SER A 178 16.24 7.46 10.21
CA SER A 178 16.86 7.92 8.96
C SER A 178 16.63 9.40 8.65
N GLY A 179 15.77 10.09 9.42
CA GLY A 179 15.34 11.45 9.14
C GLY A 179 14.39 11.54 7.93
N TRP A 180 13.70 10.45 7.59
CA TRP A 180 12.75 10.41 6.48
C TRP A 180 11.69 11.50 6.62
N GLN A 181 11.48 12.23 5.52
CA GLN A 181 10.36 13.14 5.33
C GLN A 181 9.76 12.85 3.96
N PHE A 182 8.45 12.60 3.92
CA PHE A 182 7.77 12.34 2.65
C PHE A 182 7.88 13.55 1.72
N ALA A 183 8.40 13.32 0.52
CA ALA A 183 8.40 14.32 -0.55
C ALA A 183 7.00 14.45 -1.16
N GLY A 184 6.73 15.58 -1.83
CA GLY A 184 5.43 15.86 -2.44
C GLY A 184 5.11 15.02 -3.69
N SER A 185 5.88 13.98 -4.01
CA SER A 185 5.66 13.11 -5.16
C SER A 185 6.24 11.71 -4.95
N GLU A 186 5.68 10.70 -5.63
CA GLU A 186 6.20 9.33 -5.65
C GLU A 186 7.66 9.28 -6.15
N GLU A 187 7.96 10.05 -7.21
CA GLU A 187 9.31 10.13 -7.76
C GLU A 187 10.31 10.72 -6.75
N GLY A 188 9.92 11.77 -6.02
CA GLY A 188 10.73 12.38 -4.98
C GLY A 188 11.01 11.42 -3.83
N ASN A 189 9.99 10.68 -3.39
CA ASN A 189 10.12 9.64 -2.37
C ASN A 189 11.01 8.49 -2.84
N GLY A 190 10.86 8.06 -4.09
CA GLY A 190 11.72 7.05 -4.71
C GLY A 190 13.19 7.48 -4.71
N ALA A 191 13.48 8.69 -5.18
CA ALA A 191 14.83 9.24 -5.19
C ALA A 191 15.44 9.37 -3.77
N LEU A 192 14.62 9.69 -2.78
CA LEU A 192 15.06 9.74 -1.38
C LEU A 192 15.37 8.33 -0.86
N ALA A 193 14.48 7.37 -1.10
CA ALA A 193 14.65 5.98 -0.69
C ALA A 193 15.91 5.35 -1.30
N ASP A 194 16.20 5.64 -2.56
CA ASP A 194 17.40 5.14 -3.24
C ASP A 194 18.71 5.60 -2.59
N ARG A 195 18.71 6.78 -1.96
CA ARG A 195 19.87 7.28 -1.24
C ARG A 195 20.02 6.71 0.16
N LEU A 196 18.89 6.37 0.81
CA LEU A 196 18.87 6.03 2.25
C LEU A 196 18.85 4.54 2.52
N PHE A 197 18.27 3.75 1.61
CA PHE A 197 17.93 2.36 1.91
C PHE A 197 18.56 1.38 0.92
N GLY A 198 18.60 0.09 1.32
CA GLY A 198 19.18 -0.97 0.53
C GLY A 198 18.24 -1.47 -0.57
N ASP A 199 17.03 -1.86 -0.19
CA ASP A 199 16.06 -2.42 -1.11
C ASP A 199 14.61 -2.21 -0.59
N MET A 200 13.64 -2.48 -1.47
CA MET A 200 12.25 -2.72 -1.13
C MET A 200 11.93 -4.19 -1.38
N VAL A 201 11.16 -4.76 -0.50
CA VAL A 201 10.72 -6.14 -0.58
C VAL A 201 9.27 -6.21 -1.04
N GLN A 202 8.96 -7.15 -1.92
CA GLN A 202 7.60 -7.52 -2.30
C GLN A 202 7.23 -8.81 -1.58
N ALA A 203 6.10 -8.84 -0.89
CA ALA A 203 5.61 -10.05 -0.25
C ALA A 203 5.29 -11.14 -1.29
N ALA A 204 5.77 -12.38 -1.10
CA ALA A 204 5.45 -13.50 -1.98
C ALA A 204 4.00 -13.95 -1.84
N GLU A 205 3.43 -13.75 -0.65
CA GLU A 205 2.01 -14.00 -0.36
C GLU A 205 1.30 -12.67 -0.06
N PRO A 206 0.98 -11.89 -1.09
CA PRO A 206 0.37 -10.59 -0.92
C PRO A 206 -1.05 -10.69 -0.34
N TRP A 207 -1.51 -9.63 0.31
CA TRP A 207 -2.84 -9.58 0.93
C TRP A 207 -3.62 -8.31 0.62
N VAL A 208 -3.02 -7.39 -0.15
CA VAL A 208 -3.66 -6.14 -0.56
C VAL A 208 -3.80 -6.06 -2.07
N PHE A 209 -4.98 -5.68 -2.52
CA PHE A 209 -5.33 -5.63 -3.92
C PHE A 209 -5.93 -4.28 -4.29
N TYR A 210 -5.58 -3.73 -5.46
CA TYR A 210 -6.25 -2.57 -6.02
C TYR A 210 -7.64 -2.94 -6.50
N VAL A 211 -8.65 -2.25 -6.00
CA VAL A 211 -9.99 -2.32 -6.56
C VAL A 211 -9.96 -1.60 -7.92
N PRO A 212 -10.29 -2.26 -9.03
CA PRO A 212 -10.23 -1.62 -10.33
C PRO A 212 -11.26 -0.52 -10.42
N GLU A 213 -10.78 0.59 -10.86
CA GLU A 213 -11.56 1.79 -11.03
C GLU A 213 -12.69 1.66 -12.03
N GLU A 214 -13.86 1.93 -11.61
CA GLU A 214 -14.74 2.82 -12.33
C GLU A 214 -14.38 4.25 -11.87
N PRO A 215 -14.36 5.26 -12.74
CA PRO A 215 -13.48 6.41 -12.72
C PRO A 215 -13.48 7.17 -11.40
N ALA A 216 -12.81 6.62 -10.44
CA ALA A 216 -12.49 7.25 -9.18
C ALA A 216 -11.43 8.36 -9.38
N TYR A 217 -11.14 8.68 -10.60
CA TYR A 217 -10.22 9.74 -10.94
C TYR A 217 -10.92 11.07 -10.94
N ARG A 218 -11.21 11.65 -9.76
CA ARG A 218 -11.35 13.11 -9.56
C ARG A 218 -11.97 13.83 -10.78
N GLY A 219 -13.11 13.34 -11.30
CA GLY A 219 -13.79 13.88 -12.47
C GLY A 219 -13.11 13.64 -13.83
N ARG A 220 -12.06 12.84 -13.94
CA ARG A 220 -11.47 12.45 -15.22
C ARG A 220 -12.14 11.21 -15.76
N VAL A 221 -12.75 11.34 -16.92
CA VAL A 221 -13.26 10.20 -17.69
C VAL A 221 -12.05 9.42 -18.23
N LEU A 222 -11.92 8.14 -17.85
CA LEU A 222 -10.90 7.27 -18.42
C LEU A 222 -11.05 7.21 -19.94
N THR A 223 -9.97 7.41 -20.67
CA THR A 223 -9.95 7.20 -22.13
C THR A 223 -10.23 5.74 -22.45
N PHE A 224 -10.70 5.47 -23.67
CA PHE A 224 -10.95 4.08 -24.11
C PHE A 224 -9.70 3.19 -23.95
N GLY A 225 -8.51 3.72 -24.26
CA GLY A 225 -7.25 3.01 -24.08
C GLY A 225 -6.94 2.71 -22.60
N ALA A 226 -7.23 3.65 -21.70
CA ALA A 226 -7.06 3.43 -20.27
C ALA A 226 -8.05 2.37 -19.73
N LYS A 227 -9.32 2.40 -20.18
CA LYS A 227 -10.31 1.35 -19.83
C LYS A 227 -9.88 -0.03 -20.33
N LEU A 228 -9.34 -0.11 -21.54
CA LEU A 228 -8.82 -1.34 -22.11
C LEU A 228 -7.59 -1.84 -21.34
N ALA A 229 -6.66 -0.95 -20.98
CA ALA A 229 -5.49 -1.28 -20.18
C ALA A 229 -5.87 -1.80 -18.79
N VAL A 230 -6.84 -1.18 -18.11
CA VAL A 230 -7.39 -1.68 -16.84
C VAL A 230 -8.02 -3.06 -17.04
N LYS A 231 -8.80 -3.26 -18.09
CA LYS A 231 -9.40 -4.56 -18.40
C LYS A 231 -8.34 -5.64 -18.69
N MET A 232 -7.25 -5.28 -19.35
CA MET A 232 -6.16 -6.20 -19.71
C MET A 232 -5.14 -6.39 -18.59
N SER A 233 -5.15 -5.56 -17.57
CA SER A 233 -4.15 -5.59 -16.48
C SER A 233 -4.22 -6.85 -15.61
N GLY A 234 -5.20 -7.72 -15.82
CA GLY A 234 -5.45 -8.88 -14.98
C GLY A 234 -6.03 -8.54 -13.60
N ASN A 235 -6.21 -7.27 -13.31
CA ASN A 235 -6.97 -6.83 -12.15
C ASN A 235 -8.45 -7.05 -12.43
N THR A 236 -8.95 -8.24 -12.13
CA THR A 236 -10.30 -8.66 -12.49
C THR A 236 -11.37 -8.37 -11.45
N VAL A 237 -10.99 -7.80 -10.31
CA VAL A 237 -11.97 -7.35 -9.31
C VAL A 237 -12.63 -6.08 -9.85
N LYS A 238 -13.73 -6.23 -10.56
CA LYS A 238 -14.51 -5.13 -11.16
C LYS A 238 -15.55 -4.52 -10.24
N SER A 239 -15.55 -4.88 -9.00
CA SER A 239 -16.51 -4.41 -8.01
C SER A 239 -15.93 -4.72 -6.64
N PHE A 240 -16.47 -4.11 -5.60
CA PHE A 240 -16.17 -4.34 -4.20
C PHE A 240 -16.53 -5.78 -3.78
N LYS A 241 -15.89 -6.77 -4.41
CA LYS A 241 -16.10 -8.18 -4.08
C LYS A 241 -14.98 -8.63 -3.16
N ASP A 242 -15.38 -9.23 -2.08
CA ASP A 242 -14.44 -9.99 -1.28
C ASP A 242 -13.89 -11.13 -2.11
N MET A 243 -12.59 -11.25 -2.14
CA MET A 243 -11.95 -12.46 -2.61
C MET A 243 -12.08 -13.49 -1.50
N THR A 244 -12.55 -14.68 -1.82
CA THR A 244 -12.49 -15.78 -0.87
C THR A 244 -11.03 -16.09 -0.54
N ALA A 245 -10.74 -16.61 0.65
CA ALA A 245 -9.39 -17.02 1.03
C ALA A 245 -8.75 -17.93 -0.04
N GLN A 246 -9.54 -18.80 -0.67
CA GLN A 246 -9.08 -19.69 -1.73
C GLN A 246 -8.73 -18.93 -3.03
N ALA A 247 -9.51 -17.92 -3.42
CA ALA A 247 -9.21 -17.10 -4.57
C ALA A 247 -7.96 -16.22 -4.32
N SER A 248 -7.77 -15.70 -3.11
CA SER A 248 -6.58 -14.95 -2.74
C SER A 248 -5.32 -15.82 -2.72
N LEU A 249 -5.43 -17.08 -2.25
CA LEU A 249 -4.33 -18.05 -2.32
C LEU A 249 -3.97 -18.38 -3.78
N ALA A 250 -4.95 -18.56 -4.66
CA ALA A 250 -4.68 -18.78 -6.09
C ALA A 250 -4.00 -17.59 -6.75
N PHE A 251 -4.26 -16.36 -6.28
CA PHE A 251 -3.52 -15.18 -6.72
C PHE A 251 -2.11 -15.09 -6.10
N ALA A 252 -1.96 -15.46 -4.83
CA ALA A 252 -0.69 -15.49 -4.14
C ALA A 252 0.28 -16.54 -4.71
N GLN A 253 -0.26 -17.64 -5.20
CA GLN A 253 0.49 -18.71 -5.89
C GLN A 253 0.92 -18.34 -7.30
N ARG A 254 0.64 -17.14 -7.80
CA ARG A 254 1.24 -16.66 -9.04
C ARG A 254 2.72 -16.37 -8.80
N ASP A 255 3.46 -17.43 -8.67
CA ASP A 255 4.90 -17.44 -8.64
C ASP A 255 5.44 -16.62 -9.82
N LEU A 256 6.37 -15.71 -9.56
CA LEU A 256 7.08 -15.00 -10.61
C LEU A 256 8.05 -15.91 -11.37
N SER A 257 8.36 -17.06 -10.79
CA SER A 257 9.28 -18.05 -11.36
C SER A 257 8.62 -19.00 -12.38
N VAL A 258 7.30 -18.95 -12.56
CA VAL A 258 6.55 -19.83 -13.48
C VAL A 258 6.05 -19.12 -14.72
#